data_d9d8164d92b7ce93424e276b7e7eb848
#
_entry.id   d9d8164d92b7ce93424e276b7e7eb848
#
_cell.length_a   1.000
_cell.length_b   1.000
_cell.length_c   1.000
_cell.angle_alpha   90.00
_cell.angle_beta   90.00
_cell.angle_gamma   90.00
#
_symmetry.space_group_name_H-M   'P 1'
#
loop_
_entity.id
_entity.type
_entity.pdbx_description
1 polymer ?
#
loop_
_entity_poly.entity_id
_entity_poly.type
_entity_poly.pdbx_seq_one_letter_code
_entity_poly.pdbx_strand_id
1 'polypeptide(L)'
;VEYFTDRLISTLRRLLSNTFLPNLEAAIGVGSAFEGWSPREEDMTFRVFVPMTPPRGHVFHLELDTEKTIPGRNFRIHVEQVCTCRREQYPGEMLCFLHRPEEELRNKQGRSILDLLCTGSYLDVHKTAHWFNLLVKEAWVSFPESHTCKLKMLPFSRSCKFQMKRGSGKCILIEMMFGVRQDNSDIFVSSQSTEAVFTPDTMWPESYAVAEAKFFRLMARDIPHNSFHLKCLHVFAQMVVGSDFSSCTFKTVVMHLLTTTPLSGWTRRDFPLRLLEIMRYLRHRLKEKRLNHFFLGNEGVPEEIVLPSDIREAEPLNLFQHHAEARHEFEELQDR
;
A
#
# COMPACT_ATOMS: atom_id res chain seq x y z
N VAL A 1 -5.58 14.09 -8.36
CA VAL A 1 -5.26 13.51 -7.04
C VAL A 1 -3.75 13.52 -6.83
N GLU A 2 -2.93 12.99 -7.75
CA GLU A 2 -1.47 12.93 -7.63
C GLU A 2 -0.86 14.30 -7.26
N TYR A 3 -1.12 15.34 -8.05
CA TYR A 3 -0.63 16.69 -7.77
C TYR A 3 -0.98 17.18 -6.35
N PHE A 4 -2.20 16.89 -5.88
CA PHE A 4 -2.63 17.26 -4.53
C PHE A 4 -1.86 16.49 -3.47
N THR A 5 -1.71 15.16 -3.64
CA THR A 5 -1.01 14.31 -2.68
C THR A 5 0.48 14.64 -2.60
N ASP A 6 1.13 14.94 -3.73
CA ASP A 6 2.53 15.37 -3.78
C ASP A 6 2.77 16.68 -3.03
N ARG A 7 1.89 17.66 -3.24
CA ARG A 7 1.93 18.93 -2.50
C ARG A 7 1.69 18.71 -1.00
N LEU A 8 0.73 17.86 -0.65
CA LEU A 8 0.44 17.52 0.74
C LEU A 8 1.68 16.91 1.40
N ILE A 9 2.25 15.86 0.82
CA ILE A 9 3.46 15.23 1.37
C ILE A 9 4.64 16.21 1.45
N SER A 10 4.84 17.06 0.45
CA SER A 10 5.88 18.09 0.49
C SER A 10 5.68 19.08 1.64
N THR A 11 4.43 19.45 1.93
CA THR A 11 4.08 20.31 3.08
C THR A 11 4.34 19.60 4.40
N LEU A 12 3.91 18.32 4.51
CA LEU A 12 4.16 17.51 5.71
C LEU A 12 5.65 17.33 5.99
N ARG A 13 6.46 17.05 4.96
CA ARG A 13 7.93 16.97 5.10
C ARG A 13 8.52 18.24 5.69
N ARG A 14 8.05 19.41 5.23
CA ARG A 14 8.52 20.70 5.75
C ARG A 14 8.13 20.90 7.22
N LEU A 15 6.90 20.48 7.60
CA LEU A 15 6.46 20.53 9.01
C LEU A 15 7.29 19.60 9.90
N LEU A 16 7.76 18.47 9.37
CA LEU A 16 8.49 17.44 10.09
C LEU A 16 10.01 17.62 10.07
N SER A 17 10.55 18.54 9.27
CA SER A 17 12.00 18.65 8.99
C SER A 17 12.89 18.83 10.22
N ASN A 18 12.37 19.42 11.30
CA ASN A 18 13.09 19.67 12.55
C ASN A 18 12.48 18.92 13.74
N THR A 19 11.91 17.75 13.49
CA THR A 19 11.32 16.90 14.53
C THR A 19 12.03 15.54 14.60
N PHE A 20 11.77 14.79 15.66
CA PHE A 20 12.18 13.39 15.81
C PHE A 20 11.02 12.41 15.53
N LEU A 21 10.17 12.79 14.59
CA LEU A 21 9.08 11.97 14.06
C LEU A 21 9.49 11.38 12.69
N PRO A 22 8.82 10.34 12.20
CA PRO A 22 9.21 9.68 10.95
C PRO A 22 9.34 10.65 9.77
N ASN A 23 10.38 10.46 8.97
CA ASN A 23 10.47 11.14 7.69
C ASN A 23 9.53 10.48 6.69
N LEU A 24 8.87 11.29 5.86
CA LEU A 24 7.98 10.80 4.82
C LEU A 24 8.70 10.81 3.47
N GLU A 25 8.59 9.74 2.70
CA GLU A 25 9.06 9.70 1.31
C GLU A 25 7.96 10.18 0.34
N ALA A 26 8.26 10.16 -0.97
CA ALA A 26 7.26 10.50 -1.99
C ALA A 26 6.06 9.55 -1.93
N ALA A 27 4.88 10.11 -2.09
CA ALA A 27 3.66 9.34 -2.15
C ALA A 27 3.61 8.46 -3.40
N ILE A 28 3.11 7.24 -3.27
CA ILE A 28 2.99 6.27 -4.36
C ILE A 28 1.51 5.95 -4.55
N GLY A 29 0.95 6.25 -5.71
CA GLY A 29 -0.41 5.85 -6.06
C GLY A 29 -0.49 4.34 -6.26
N VAL A 30 -1.44 3.68 -5.57
CA VAL A 30 -1.64 2.23 -5.61
C VAL A 30 -3.11 1.87 -5.73
N GLY A 31 -3.38 0.63 -6.13
CA GLY A 31 -4.73 0.10 -6.24
C GLY A 31 -5.47 0.53 -7.50
N SER A 32 -6.68 0.01 -7.67
CA SER A 32 -7.44 0.05 -8.92
C SER A 32 -7.64 1.43 -9.51
N ALA A 33 -7.78 2.47 -8.68
CA ALA A 33 -7.99 3.84 -9.14
C ALA A 33 -6.75 4.42 -9.83
N PHE A 34 -5.54 4.14 -9.34
CA PHE A 34 -4.27 4.56 -9.94
C PHE A 34 -3.79 3.59 -11.03
N GLU A 35 -4.14 2.33 -10.93
CA GLU A 35 -3.83 1.30 -11.92
C GLU A 35 -4.78 1.35 -13.14
N GLY A 36 -5.87 2.14 -13.07
CA GLY A 36 -6.76 2.41 -14.22
C GLY A 36 -7.82 1.35 -14.50
N TRP A 37 -8.16 0.51 -13.51
CA TRP A 37 -9.16 -0.57 -13.68
C TRP A 37 -10.28 -0.60 -12.65
N SER A 38 -10.50 0.49 -11.90
CA SER A 38 -11.53 0.53 -10.84
C SER A 38 -12.89 0.06 -11.35
N PRO A 39 -13.53 -0.93 -10.69
CA PRO A 39 -14.80 -1.51 -11.16
C PRO A 39 -15.97 -0.55 -11.03
N ARG A 40 -15.89 0.44 -10.15
CA ARG A 40 -16.93 1.45 -9.91
C ARG A 40 -16.32 2.83 -9.98
N GLU A 41 -16.76 3.65 -10.93
CA GLU A 41 -16.30 5.03 -11.07
C GLU A 41 -16.94 5.98 -10.04
N GLU A 42 -18.13 5.63 -9.52
CA GLU A 42 -18.88 6.49 -8.60
C GLU A 42 -18.30 6.48 -7.18
N ASP A 43 -17.78 5.34 -6.72
CA ASP A 43 -17.23 5.13 -5.38
C ASP A 43 -15.70 4.96 -5.38
N MET A 44 -15.02 5.61 -6.34
CA MET A 44 -13.59 5.45 -6.52
C MET A 44 -12.81 6.00 -5.31
N THR A 45 -12.09 5.11 -4.62
CA THR A 45 -11.15 5.49 -3.56
C THR A 45 -9.74 5.54 -4.13
N PHE A 46 -9.12 6.70 -4.08
CA PHE A 46 -7.72 6.88 -4.43
C PHE A 46 -6.84 6.48 -3.25
N ARG A 47 -6.17 5.34 -3.37
CA ARG A 47 -5.25 4.84 -2.35
C ARG A 47 -3.84 5.33 -2.63
N VAL A 48 -3.24 5.94 -1.63
CA VAL A 48 -1.89 6.49 -1.71
C VAL A 48 -1.04 5.87 -0.61
N PHE A 49 0.07 5.27 -0.98
CA PHE A 49 1.04 4.72 -0.05
C PHE A 49 2.13 5.74 0.25
N VAL A 50 2.38 6.00 1.54
CA VAL A 50 3.38 6.95 2.01
C VAL A 50 4.47 6.18 2.76
N PRO A 51 5.63 5.96 2.13
CA PRO A 51 6.76 5.34 2.82
C PRO A 51 7.28 6.22 3.94
N MET A 52 7.65 5.58 5.06
CA MET A 52 8.24 6.23 6.23
C MET A 52 9.64 5.68 6.47
N THR A 53 10.56 6.57 6.87
CA THR A 53 11.89 6.21 7.34
C THR A 53 12.11 6.73 8.77
N PRO A 54 13.04 6.10 9.53
CA PRO A 54 13.29 6.52 10.91
C PRO A 54 13.82 7.95 10.96
N PRO A 55 13.47 8.71 12.00
CA PRO A 55 14.05 10.03 12.24
C PRO A 55 15.51 9.92 12.71
N ARG A 56 16.22 11.04 12.72
CA ARG A 56 17.62 11.09 13.18
C ARG A 56 17.75 10.60 14.62
N GLY A 57 18.69 9.68 14.85
CA GLY A 57 18.93 9.06 16.16
C GLY A 57 18.05 7.82 16.42
N HIS A 58 17.38 7.32 15.40
CA HIS A 58 16.56 6.11 15.49
C HIS A 58 16.77 5.19 14.28
N VAL A 59 16.53 3.89 14.48
CA VAL A 59 16.52 2.86 13.43
C VAL A 59 15.25 2.04 13.56
N PHE A 60 14.71 1.57 12.43
CA PHE A 60 13.60 0.63 12.37
C PHE A 60 14.12 -0.77 12.07
N HIS A 61 13.80 -1.72 12.93
CA HIS A 61 14.06 -3.15 12.72
C HIS A 61 12.75 -3.86 12.44
N LEU A 62 12.67 -4.53 11.28
CA LEU A 62 11.50 -5.31 10.91
C LEU A 62 11.63 -6.72 11.48
N GLU A 63 10.77 -7.09 12.40
CA GLU A 63 10.73 -8.40 13.04
C GLU A 63 9.52 -9.19 12.51
N LEU A 64 9.80 -10.29 11.80
CA LEU A 64 8.74 -11.16 11.27
C LEU A 64 8.01 -11.85 12.43
N ASP A 65 6.68 -11.81 12.42
CA ASP A 65 5.86 -12.55 13.36
C ASP A 65 5.86 -14.04 13.02
N THR A 66 6.42 -14.84 13.92
CA THR A 66 6.55 -16.29 13.77
C THR A 66 5.38 -17.08 14.36
N GLU A 67 4.54 -16.43 15.17
CA GLU A 67 3.42 -17.09 15.86
C GLU A 67 2.26 -17.46 14.91
N LYS A 68 2.23 -16.90 13.68
CA LYS A 68 1.23 -17.18 12.62
C LYS A 68 -0.22 -17.11 13.11
N THR A 69 -0.49 -16.25 14.08
CA THR A 69 -1.84 -16.05 14.62
C THR A 69 -2.77 -15.38 13.63
N ILE A 70 -2.20 -14.68 12.64
CA ILE A 70 -2.91 -13.93 11.61
C ILE A 70 -2.44 -14.42 10.23
N PRO A 71 -3.36 -14.61 9.26
CA PRO A 71 -2.98 -15.01 7.91
C PRO A 71 -2.01 -14.02 7.23
N GLY A 72 -1.10 -14.54 6.41
CA GLY A 72 -0.11 -13.76 5.71
C GLY A 72 1.17 -13.51 6.52
N ARG A 73 2.10 -12.76 5.92
CA ARG A 73 3.35 -12.37 6.56
C ARG A 73 3.12 -11.05 7.29
N ASN A 74 3.31 -11.07 8.59
CA ASN A 74 3.10 -9.93 9.47
C ASN A 74 4.39 -9.60 10.19
N PHE A 75 4.62 -8.31 10.46
CA PHE A 75 5.84 -7.81 11.09
C PHE A 75 5.50 -6.91 12.27
N ARG A 76 6.45 -6.83 13.21
CA ARG A 76 6.52 -5.72 14.17
C ARG A 76 7.68 -4.82 13.80
N ILE A 77 7.51 -3.51 13.95
CA ILE A 77 8.56 -2.53 13.69
C ILE A 77 9.14 -2.10 15.03
N HIS A 78 10.27 -2.69 15.41
CA HIS A 78 11.01 -2.30 16.59
C HIS A 78 11.76 -0.99 16.33
N VAL A 79 11.64 -0.02 17.23
CA VAL A 79 12.30 1.29 17.13
C VAL A 79 13.42 1.36 18.14
N GLU A 80 14.65 1.40 17.65
CA GLU A 80 15.86 1.51 18.47
C GLU A 80 16.44 2.92 18.38
N GLN A 81 16.93 3.44 19.51
CA GLN A 81 17.68 4.70 19.56
C GLN A 81 19.16 4.43 19.28
N VAL A 82 19.65 4.90 18.16
CA VAL A 82 21.04 4.73 17.73
C VAL A 82 21.60 6.06 17.23
N CYS A 83 22.84 6.37 17.60
CA CYS A 83 23.48 7.58 17.08
C CYS A 83 23.63 7.52 15.55
N THR A 84 23.04 8.47 14.85
CA THR A 84 23.11 8.63 13.40
C THR A 84 23.92 9.84 12.96
N CYS A 85 24.70 10.45 13.88
CA CYS A 85 25.58 11.58 13.58
C CYS A 85 26.72 11.15 12.66
N ARG A 86 27.03 11.98 11.67
CA ARG A 86 28.20 11.80 10.80
C ARG A 86 29.43 12.47 11.46
N ARG A 87 30.65 11.98 11.18
CA ARG A 87 31.89 12.56 11.69
C ARG A 87 32.13 14.01 11.23
N GLU A 88 31.62 14.33 10.04
CA GLU A 88 31.66 15.68 9.47
C GLU A 88 30.22 16.21 9.40
N GLN A 89 29.79 16.90 10.47
CA GLN A 89 28.51 17.62 10.44
C GLN A 89 28.77 19.07 9.98
N TYR A 90 27.99 19.51 8.99
CA TYR A 90 28.00 20.90 8.57
C TYR A 90 27.39 21.80 9.65
N PRO A 91 27.91 23.03 9.84
CA PRO A 91 27.31 24.00 10.76
C PRO A 91 25.84 24.23 10.39
N GLY A 92 24.95 24.07 11.36
CA GLY A 92 23.49 24.22 11.17
C GLY A 92 22.72 22.94 10.89
N GLU A 93 23.34 21.77 10.73
CA GLU A 93 22.64 20.50 10.68
C GLU A 93 22.09 20.11 12.06
N MET A 94 20.84 19.65 12.06
CA MET A 94 20.18 19.14 13.27
C MET A 94 20.93 17.92 13.83
N LEU A 95 21.34 17.97 15.09
CA LEU A 95 21.91 16.81 15.80
C LEU A 95 20.91 15.67 15.89
N CYS A 96 21.39 14.43 16.06
CA CYS A 96 20.51 13.31 16.33
C CYS A 96 19.91 13.40 17.75
N PHE A 97 18.82 12.65 17.98
CA PHE A 97 18.10 12.68 19.26
C PHE A 97 19.01 12.50 20.48
N LEU A 98 20.00 11.62 20.40
CA LEU A 98 20.92 11.33 21.52
C LEU A 98 21.93 12.46 21.85
N HIS A 99 22.16 13.37 20.91
CA HIS A 99 23.17 14.46 21.08
C HIS A 99 22.56 15.85 21.15
N ARG A 100 21.23 15.94 21.24
CA ARG A 100 20.55 17.23 21.35
C ARG A 100 20.57 17.72 22.81
N PRO A 101 20.81 19.03 23.07
CA PRO A 101 20.76 19.59 24.41
C PRO A 101 19.38 19.34 25.08
N GLU A 102 19.38 19.00 26.37
CA GLU A 102 18.14 18.74 27.12
C GLU A 102 17.17 19.93 27.12
N GLU A 103 17.67 21.16 27.04
CA GLU A 103 16.84 22.38 26.98
C GLU A 103 15.99 22.42 25.70
N GLU A 104 16.50 21.92 24.57
CA GLU A 104 15.76 21.82 23.31
C GLU A 104 14.76 20.66 23.32
N LEU A 105 15.07 19.58 24.05
CA LEU A 105 14.16 18.43 24.20
C LEU A 105 12.93 18.76 25.06
N ARG A 106 13.03 19.73 25.97
CA ARG A 106 11.89 20.18 26.80
C ARG A 106 10.83 20.97 26.03
N ASN A 107 11.17 21.52 24.89
CA ASN A 107 10.20 22.15 24.01
C ASN A 107 9.33 21.09 23.29
N LYS A 108 8.08 21.44 22.93
CA LYS A 108 7.12 20.53 22.28
C LYS A 108 7.64 19.80 21.02
N GLN A 109 8.72 20.28 20.42
CA GLN A 109 9.39 19.70 19.26
C GLN A 109 10.39 18.58 19.61
N GLY A 110 10.73 18.39 20.90
CA GLY A 110 11.70 17.41 21.37
C GLY A 110 11.17 16.03 21.71
N ARG A 111 9.86 15.75 21.48
CA ARG A 111 9.33 14.42 21.76
C ARG A 111 9.84 13.38 20.77
N SER A 112 10.26 12.24 21.30
CA SER A 112 10.70 11.10 20.50
C SER A 112 9.54 10.40 19.82
N ILE A 113 9.82 9.73 18.71
CA ILE A 113 8.91 8.77 18.08
C ILE A 113 8.48 7.69 19.10
N LEU A 114 9.37 7.26 20.01
CA LEU A 114 9.05 6.28 21.05
C LEU A 114 7.93 6.77 21.98
N ASP A 115 7.95 8.05 22.35
CA ASP A 115 6.94 8.62 23.25
C ASP A 115 5.59 8.80 22.60
N LEU A 116 5.56 9.09 21.30
CA LEU A 116 4.36 9.52 20.60
C LEU A 116 3.70 8.41 19.77
N LEU A 117 4.50 7.59 19.12
CA LEU A 117 4.02 6.66 18.08
C LEU A 117 4.23 5.19 18.43
N CYS A 118 4.93 4.87 19.54
CA CYS A 118 5.20 3.50 19.93
C CYS A 118 4.33 3.03 21.10
N THR A 119 4.10 1.73 21.15
CA THR A 119 3.63 1.00 22.31
C THR A 119 4.76 0.08 22.76
N GLY A 120 5.35 0.40 23.94
CA GLY A 120 6.68 -0.09 24.28
C GLY A 120 7.71 0.44 23.30
N SER A 121 8.53 -0.43 22.73
CA SER A 121 9.53 -0.11 21.71
C SER A 121 9.03 -0.37 20.27
N TYR A 122 7.76 -0.74 20.08
CA TYR A 122 7.20 -1.10 18.78
C TYR A 122 6.30 0.00 18.23
N LEU A 123 6.51 0.35 16.97
CA LEU A 123 5.69 1.34 16.26
C LEU A 123 4.23 0.86 16.20
N ASP A 124 3.33 1.75 16.64
CA ASP A 124 1.90 1.50 16.77
C ASP A 124 1.14 2.12 15.60
N VAL A 125 0.40 1.30 14.89
CA VAL A 125 -0.36 1.71 13.69
C VAL A 125 -1.43 2.73 14.02
N HIS A 126 -2.18 2.54 15.12
CA HIS A 126 -3.26 3.45 15.51
C HIS A 126 -2.73 4.81 15.94
N LYS A 127 -1.66 4.84 16.74
CA LYS A 127 -0.99 6.09 17.12
C LYS A 127 -0.44 6.81 15.89
N THR A 128 0.17 6.07 14.97
CA THR A 128 0.70 6.59 13.70
C THR A 128 -0.43 7.13 12.81
N ALA A 129 -1.55 6.42 12.69
CA ALA A 129 -2.70 6.88 11.93
C ALA A 129 -3.32 8.16 12.54
N HIS A 130 -3.45 8.20 13.86
CA HIS A 130 -3.94 9.39 14.57
C HIS A 130 -3.04 10.60 14.33
N TRP A 131 -1.73 10.43 14.50
CA TRP A 131 -0.74 11.45 14.22
C TRP A 131 -0.84 11.96 12.78
N PHE A 132 -0.92 11.05 11.80
CA PHE A 132 -1.04 11.41 10.41
C PHE A 132 -2.33 12.20 10.11
N ASN A 133 -3.44 11.81 10.73
CA ASN A 133 -4.71 12.55 10.64
C ASN A 133 -4.59 13.99 11.16
N LEU A 134 -3.86 14.20 12.26
CA LEU A 134 -3.61 15.55 12.79
C LEU A 134 -2.76 16.38 11.85
N LEU A 135 -1.69 15.80 11.32
CA LEU A 135 -0.81 16.46 10.35
C LEU A 135 -1.55 16.89 9.08
N VAL A 136 -2.40 16.02 8.53
CA VAL A 136 -3.20 16.34 7.34
C VAL A 136 -4.16 17.50 7.61
N LYS A 137 -4.81 17.53 8.78
CA LYS A 137 -5.69 18.64 9.19
C LYS A 137 -4.91 19.96 9.30
N GLU A 138 -3.74 19.92 9.94
CA GLU A 138 -2.88 21.09 10.11
C GLU A 138 -2.38 21.62 8.75
N ALA A 139 -1.87 20.73 7.90
CA ALA A 139 -1.41 21.09 6.57
C ALA A 139 -2.55 21.66 5.70
N TRP A 140 -3.76 21.10 5.80
CA TRP A 140 -4.91 21.51 4.99
C TRP A 140 -5.22 23.01 5.08
N VAL A 141 -5.08 23.61 6.26
CA VAL A 141 -5.36 25.04 6.48
C VAL A 141 -4.47 25.93 5.61
N SER A 142 -3.27 25.49 5.28
CA SER A 142 -2.32 26.23 4.44
C SER A 142 -2.55 26.08 2.93
N PHE A 143 -3.50 25.20 2.52
CA PHE A 143 -3.78 24.96 1.10
C PHE A 143 -4.77 25.98 0.52
N PRO A 144 -4.50 26.53 -0.68
CA PRO A 144 -5.45 27.41 -1.36
C PRO A 144 -6.82 26.73 -1.57
N GLU A 145 -6.83 25.44 -1.81
CA GLU A 145 -8.02 24.63 -2.00
C GLU A 145 -8.93 24.60 -0.76
N SER A 146 -8.41 24.90 0.44
CA SER A 146 -9.19 24.96 1.69
C SER A 146 -10.30 26.02 1.65
N HIS A 147 -10.13 27.07 0.84
CA HIS A 147 -11.15 28.12 0.65
C HIS A 147 -12.30 27.68 -0.26
N THR A 148 -12.08 26.70 -1.15
CA THR A 148 -13.05 26.28 -2.18
C THR A 148 -13.54 24.86 -2.01
N CYS A 149 -12.82 24.04 -1.27
CA CYS A 149 -13.12 22.64 -1.02
C CYS A 149 -13.32 22.39 0.48
N LYS A 150 -14.25 21.51 0.81
CA LYS A 150 -14.40 20.98 2.17
C LYS A 150 -13.64 19.68 2.29
N LEU A 151 -12.75 19.58 3.27
CA LEU A 151 -12.08 18.33 3.65
C LEU A 151 -12.80 17.76 4.87
N LYS A 152 -13.27 16.52 4.76
CA LYS A 152 -13.90 15.76 5.84
C LYS A 152 -13.07 14.52 6.13
N MET A 153 -12.47 14.46 7.31
CA MET A 153 -11.82 13.24 7.79
C MET A 153 -12.87 12.16 8.08
N LEU A 154 -12.58 10.94 7.66
CA LEU A 154 -13.41 9.78 7.94
C LEU A 154 -12.82 8.97 9.09
N PRO A 155 -13.66 8.34 9.94
CA PRO A 155 -13.17 7.47 10.99
C PRO A 155 -12.52 6.24 10.36
N PHE A 156 -11.22 6.08 10.57
CA PHE A 156 -10.46 4.91 10.17
C PHE A 156 -9.31 4.71 11.16
N SER A 157 -9.09 3.49 11.59
CA SER A 157 -8.17 3.22 12.71
C SER A 157 -6.73 3.00 12.25
N ARG A 158 -6.53 2.51 11.02
CA ARG A 158 -5.22 2.08 10.51
C ARG A 158 -4.73 2.87 9.29
N SER A 159 -5.48 3.86 8.82
CA SER A 159 -5.09 4.75 7.71
C SER A 159 -5.63 6.15 7.90
N CYS A 160 -5.16 7.10 7.10
CA CYS A 160 -5.72 8.44 7.04
C CYS A 160 -6.67 8.53 5.86
N LYS A 161 -7.98 8.49 6.14
CA LYS A 161 -9.02 8.52 5.11
C LYS A 161 -9.82 9.81 5.18
N PHE A 162 -9.98 10.48 4.05
CA PHE A 162 -10.73 11.73 3.98
C PHE A 162 -11.43 11.92 2.63
N GLN A 163 -12.47 12.73 2.68
CA GLN A 163 -13.22 13.17 1.53
C GLN A 163 -12.90 14.63 1.21
N MET A 164 -12.70 14.93 -0.06
CA MET A 164 -12.66 16.29 -0.57
C MET A 164 -13.87 16.55 -1.47
N LYS A 165 -14.59 17.65 -1.20
CA LYS A 165 -15.75 18.06 -2.00
C LYS A 165 -15.65 19.54 -2.36
N ARG A 166 -15.74 19.84 -3.65
CA ARG A 166 -15.77 21.20 -4.18
C ARG A 166 -17.22 21.59 -4.48
N GLY A 167 -17.80 22.50 -3.70
CA GLY A 167 -19.18 22.96 -3.87
C GLY A 167 -20.19 21.82 -3.92
N SER A 168 -21.02 21.77 -4.98
CA SER A 168 -21.97 20.66 -5.25
C SER A 168 -21.36 19.53 -6.11
N GLY A 169 -20.05 19.62 -6.44
CA GLY A 169 -19.38 18.67 -7.32
C GLY A 169 -19.21 17.27 -6.72
N LYS A 170 -18.62 16.36 -7.51
CA LYS A 170 -18.29 15.01 -7.09
C LYS A 170 -17.38 15.02 -5.86
N CYS A 171 -17.58 14.06 -5.00
CA CYS A 171 -16.75 13.83 -3.84
C CYS A 171 -15.55 12.96 -4.24
N ILE A 172 -14.34 13.37 -3.87
CA ILE A 172 -13.11 12.58 -4.06
C ILE A 172 -12.77 11.95 -2.72
N LEU A 173 -12.68 10.63 -2.70
CA LEU A 173 -12.28 9.85 -1.53
C LEU A 173 -10.81 9.48 -1.65
N ILE A 174 -10.00 9.86 -0.66
CA ILE A 174 -8.57 9.58 -0.61
C ILE A 174 -8.28 8.79 0.67
N GLU A 175 -7.54 7.72 0.54
CA GLU A 175 -7.03 6.91 1.63
C GLU A 175 -5.51 6.88 1.58
N MET A 176 -4.86 7.46 2.58
CA MET A 176 -3.41 7.45 2.72
C MET A 176 -3.02 6.33 3.69
N MET A 177 -2.35 5.34 3.16
CA MET A 177 -1.70 4.26 3.90
C MET A 177 -0.24 4.62 4.11
N PHE A 178 0.35 4.13 5.17
CA PHE A 178 1.75 4.39 5.48
C PHE A 178 2.45 3.09 5.86
N GLY A 179 3.76 3.06 5.75
CA GLY A 179 4.53 1.87 6.06
C GLY A 179 6.03 2.03 5.85
N VAL A 180 6.76 0.96 6.12
CA VAL A 180 8.20 0.90 6.06
C VAL A 180 8.63 -0.09 4.98
N ARG A 181 9.63 0.30 4.19
CA ARG A 181 10.18 -0.53 3.11
C ARG A 181 10.97 -1.70 3.70
N GLN A 182 10.80 -2.88 3.12
CA GLN A 182 11.67 -4.02 3.41
C GLN A 182 12.94 -3.90 2.56
N ASP A 183 14.07 -3.70 3.22
CA ASP A 183 15.35 -3.48 2.57
C ASP A 183 15.28 -2.42 1.44
N ASN A 184 15.91 -2.67 0.32
CA ASN A 184 15.88 -1.82 -0.86
C ASN A 184 14.90 -2.34 -1.94
N SER A 185 13.78 -2.92 -1.51
CA SER A 185 12.82 -3.61 -2.38
C SER A 185 11.58 -2.78 -2.70
N ASP A 186 10.68 -3.33 -3.51
CA ASP A 186 9.35 -2.78 -3.80
C ASP A 186 8.27 -3.34 -2.84
N ILE A 187 8.69 -4.04 -1.79
CA ILE A 187 7.83 -4.63 -0.77
C ILE A 187 7.90 -3.80 0.51
N PHE A 188 6.77 -3.66 1.17
CA PHE A 188 6.63 -2.85 2.37
C PHE A 188 5.89 -3.61 3.47
N VAL A 189 6.10 -3.20 4.72
CA VAL A 189 5.14 -3.47 5.79
C VAL A 189 4.22 -2.27 5.90
N SER A 190 2.91 -2.51 5.96
CA SER A 190 1.88 -1.48 5.74
C SER A 190 0.95 -1.33 6.93
N SER A 191 0.39 -0.15 7.08
CA SER A 191 -0.69 0.12 8.02
C SER A 191 -2.04 -0.52 7.62
N GLN A 192 -2.19 -0.99 6.38
CA GLN A 192 -3.41 -1.61 5.90
C GLN A 192 -3.76 -2.83 6.75
N SER A 193 -5.04 -2.97 7.16
CA SER A 193 -5.49 -4.18 7.84
C SER A 193 -5.49 -5.37 6.89
N THR A 194 -5.17 -6.54 7.45
CA THR A 194 -5.49 -7.81 6.81
C THR A 194 -7.00 -8.08 6.92
N GLU A 195 -7.50 -9.07 6.19
CA GLU A 195 -8.91 -9.52 6.27
C GLU A 195 -9.27 -10.12 7.65
N ALA A 196 -8.29 -10.30 8.53
CA ALA A 196 -8.50 -10.74 9.91
C ALA A 196 -9.35 -9.74 10.70
N VAL A 197 -10.33 -10.27 11.42
CA VAL A 197 -11.28 -9.48 12.24
C VAL A 197 -10.56 -8.64 13.30
N PHE A 198 -9.41 -9.08 13.77
CA PHE A 198 -8.58 -8.37 14.74
C PHE A 198 -7.09 -8.44 14.35
N THR A 199 -6.48 -7.28 14.16
CA THR A 199 -5.03 -7.15 13.96
C THR A 199 -4.46 -6.29 15.09
N PRO A 200 -3.50 -6.78 15.89
CA PRO A 200 -2.87 -6.00 16.95
C PRO A 200 -2.31 -4.66 16.45
N ASP A 201 -2.30 -3.65 17.31
CA ASP A 201 -1.91 -2.28 16.95
C ASP A 201 -0.43 -2.15 16.58
N THR A 202 0.41 -3.05 17.09
CA THR A 202 1.86 -3.12 16.77
C THR A 202 2.17 -4.03 15.58
N MET A 203 1.14 -4.62 14.94
CA MET A 203 1.30 -5.54 13.83
C MET A 203 1.14 -4.81 12.48
N TRP A 204 2.11 -5.00 11.60
CA TRP A 204 2.22 -4.40 10.28
C TRP A 204 2.24 -5.51 9.23
N PRO A 205 1.13 -5.73 8.51
CA PRO A 205 1.08 -6.71 7.42
C PRO A 205 2.04 -6.38 6.28
N GLU A 206 2.59 -7.41 5.65
CA GLU A 206 3.33 -7.27 4.41
C GLU A 206 2.40 -6.81 3.28
N SER A 207 2.88 -5.91 2.43
CA SER A 207 2.11 -5.31 1.36
C SER A 207 2.86 -5.33 0.04
N TYR A 208 2.22 -5.86 -0.96
CA TYR A 208 2.68 -5.92 -2.35
C TYR A 208 2.10 -4.79 -3.22
N ALA A 209 1.32 -3.87 -2.65
CA ALA A 209 0.59 -2.85 -3.40
C ALA A 209 1.49 -1.96 -4.27
N VAL A 210 2.71 -1.66 -3.82
CA VAL A 210 3.69 -0.89 -4.59
C VAL A 210 4.27 -1.72 -5.74
N ALA A 211 4.61 -2.99 -5.48
CA ALA A 211 5.09 -3.92 -6.51
C ALA A 211 4.01 -4.18 -7.58
N GLU A 212 2.74 -4.32 -7.19
CA GLU A 212 1.60 -4.45 -8.11
C GLU A 212 1.45 -3.20 -8.98
N ALA A 213 1.44 -2.01 -8.39
CA ALA A 213 1.35 -0.76 -9.14
C ALA A 213 2.54 -0.57 -10.11
N LYS A 214 3.73 -1.02 -9.71
CA LYS A 214 4.93 -1.01 -10.57
C LYS A 214 4.78 -2.01 -11.71
N PHE A 215 4.27 -3.22 -11.44
CA PHE A 215 3.99 -4.22 -12.47
C PHE A 215 3.05 -3.68 -13.55
N PHE A 216 1.89 -3.12 -13.18
CA PHE A 216 0.94 -2.58 -14.16
C PHE A 216 1.51 -1.40 -14.95
N ARG A 217 2.37 -0.56 -14.33
CA ARG A 217 3.09 0.51 -15.05
C ARG A 217 4.10 -0.03 -16.05
N LEU A 218 4.86 -1.08 -15.68
CA LEU A 218 5.79 -1.77 -16.61
C LEU A 218 5.01 -2.36 -17.78
N MET A 219 3.94 -3.09 -17.52
CA MET A 219 3.09 -3.64 -18.59
C MET A 219 2.54 -2.54 -19.50
N ALA A 220 2.06 -1.42 -18.96
CA ALA A 220 1.56 -0.30 -19.73
C ALA A 220 2.63 0.36 -20.63
N ARG A 221 3.90 0.34 -20.23
CA ARG A 221 5.03 0.83 -21.03
C ARG A 221 5.35 -0.07 -22.23
N ASP A 222 5.30 -1.39 -21.99
CA ASP A 222 5.78 -2.38 -22.94
C ASP A 222 4.66 -2.88 -23.89
N ILE A 223 3.42 -2.55 -23.59
CA ILE A 223 2.24 -2.92 -24.38
C ILE A 223 1.91 -1.79 -25.39
N PRO A 224 1.46 -2.12 -26.62
CA PRO A 224 0.99 -1.13 -27.59
C PRO A 224 -0.09 -0.20 -27.02
N HIS A 225 -0.09 1.06 -27.44
CA HIS A 225 -1.04 2.11 -26.95
C HIS A 225 -2.53 1.72 -27.07
N ASN A 226 -2.86 0.71 -27.87
CA ASN A 226 -4.23 0.20 -28.04
C ASN A 226 -4.52 -1.06 -27.20
N SER A 227 -3.74 -1.33 -26.17
CA SER A 227 -3.93 -2.51 -25.33
C SER A 227 -5.20 -2.44 -24.50
N PHE A 228 -5.86 -3.59 -24.37
CA PHE A 228 -7.10 -3.78 -23.66
C PHE A 228 -6.94 -4.54 -22.33
N HIS A 229 -5.73 -4.75 -21.83
CA HIS A 229 -5.47 -5.50 -20.59
C HIS A 229 -6.16 -4.87 -19.36
N LEU A 230 -6.05 -3.54 -19.18
CA LEU A 230 -6.75 -2.84 -18.09
C LEU A 230 -8.27 -2.90 -18.26
N LYS A 231 -8.77 -2.86 -19.51
CA LYS A 231 -10.19 -3.02 -19.77
C LYS A 231 -10.68 -4.44 -19.48
N CYS A 232 -9.87 -5.47 -19.76
CA CYS A 232 -10.16 -6.84 -19.35
C CYS A 232 -10.25 -6.94 -17.82
N LEU A 233 -9.28 -6.39 -17.11
CA LEU A 233 -9.28 -6.40 -15.65
C LEU A 233 -10.48 -5.63 -15.08
N HIS A 234 -10.81 -4.46 -15.63
CA HIS A 234 -11.96 -3.67 -15.24
C HIS A 234 -13.29 -4.44 -15.41
N VAL A 235 -13.52 -5.01 -16.59
CA VAL A 235 -14.76 -5.77 -16.85
C VAL A 235 -14.82 -7.03 -16.01
N PHE A 236 -13.70 -7.74 -15.88
CA PHE A 236 -13.62 -8.92 -15.02
C PHE A 236 -13.93 -8.56 -13.56
N ALA A 237 -13.34 -7.50 -13.02
CA ALA A 237 -13.63 -7.02 -11.68
C ALA A 237 -15.11 -6.62 -11.49
N GLN A 238 -15.75 -6.03 -12.52
CA GLN A 238 -17.20 -5.74 -12.49
C GLN A 238 -18.06 -7.00 -12.44
N MET A 239 -17.68 -8.04 -13.18
CA MET A 239 -18.44 -9.32 -13.21
C MET A 239 -18.42 -10.03 -11.87
N VAL A 240 -17.38 -9.88 -11.09
CA VAL A 240 -17.17 -10.54 -9.80
C VAL A 240 -17.41 -9.62 -8.59
N VAL A 241 -17.89 -8.40 -8.83
CA VAL A 241 -18.36 -7.51 -7.74
C VAL A 241 -19.52 -8.18 -7.00
N GLY A 242 -19.36 -8.32 -5.68
CA GLY A 242 -20.34 -9.00 -4.82
C GLY A 242 -20.04 -10.48 -4.57
N SER A 243 -18.98 -11.04 -5.18
CA SER A 243 -18.38 -12.29 -4.75
C SER A 243 -17.40 -12.05 -3.60
N ASP A 244 -17.07 -13.08 -2.84
CA ASP A 244 -16.12 -13.00 -1.72
C ASP A 244 -14.65 -13.00 -2.18
N PHE A 245 -14.41 -12.90 -3.50
CA PHE A 245 -13.04 -12.80 -4.02
C PHE A 245 -12.41 -11.45 -3.73
N SER A 246 -11.21 -11.48 -3.18
CA SER A 246 -10.43 -10.27 -2.93
C SER A 246 -9.92 -9.64 -4.23
N SER A 247 -9.66 -8.33 -4.20
CA SER A 247 -9.00 -7.63 -5.32
C SER A 247 -7.61 -8.22 -5.64
N CYS A 248 -6.94 -8.81 -4.65
CA CYS A 248 -5.67 -9.52 -4.81
C CYS A 248 -5.83 -10.75 -5.72
N THR A 249 -6.91 -11.53 -5.57
CA THR A 249 -7.22 -12.68 -6.42
C THR A 249 -7.33 -12.27 -7.89
N PHE A 250 -8.06 -11.19 -8.19
CA PHE A 250 -8.25 -10.72 -9.57
C PHE A 250 -6.96 -10.23 -10.20
N LYS A 251 -6.21 -9.44 -9.45
CA LYS A 251 -4.89 -8.95 -9.91
C LYS A 251 -3.96 -10.12 -10.18
N THR A 252 -3.89 -11.10 -9.27
CA THR A 252 -3.03 -12.27 -9.40
C THR A 252 -3.34 -13.05 -10.68
N VAL A 253 -4.62 -13.31 -10.97
CA VAL A 253 -5.03 -14.00 -12.21
C VAL A 253 -4.56 -13.23 -13.45
N VAL A 254 -4.78 -11.92 -13.50
CA VAL A 254 -4.41 -11.10 -14.66
C VAL A 254 -2.90 -10.95 -14.78
N MET A 255 -2.18 -10.80 -13.67
CA MET A 255 -0.70 -10.73 -13.68
C MET A 255 -0.09 -12.03 -14.23
N HIS A 256 -0.57 -13.21 -13.81
CA HIS A 256 -0.11 -14.49 -14.38
C HIS A 256 -0.37 -14.59 -15.89
N LEU A 257 -1.54 -14.13 -16.36
CA LEU A 257 -1.86 -14.16 -17.78
C LEU A 257 -1.06 -13.15 -18.60
N LEU A 258 -0.75 -11.98 -18.04
CA LEU A 258 0.08 -10.97 -18.68
C LEU A 258 1.54 -11.43 -18.86
N THR A 259 2.05 -12.28 -17.98
CA THR A 259 3.41 -12.84 -18.10
C THR A 259 3.47 -14.08 -18.98
N THR A 260 2.37 -14.80 -19.15
CA THR A 260 2.35 -16.04 -19.95
C THR A 260 1.78 -15.87 -21.36
N THR A 261 1.06 -14.77 -21.62
CA THR A 261 0.46 -14.47 -22.92
C THR A 261 1.22 -13.33 -23.59
N PRO A 262 1.60 -13.47 -24.89
CA PRO A 262 2.27 -12.39 -25.60
C PRO A 262 1.51 -11.08 -25.54
N LEU A 263 2.21 -9.98 -25.21
CA LEU A 263 1.59 -8.66 -25.01
C LEU A 263 0.87 -8.15 -26.26
N SER A 264 1.33 -8.55 -27.46
CA SER A 264 0.66 -8.25 -28.75
C SER A 264 -0.75 -8.86 -28.87
N GLY A 265 -1.08 -9.86 -28.05
CA GLY A 265 -2.40 -10.50 -28.02
C GLY A 265 -3.42 -9.81 -27.15
N TRP A 266 -3.09 -8.68 -26.49
CA TRP A 266 -4.03 -7.91 -25.64
C TRP A 266 -4.66 -6.74 -26.40
N THR A 267 -5.11 -6.99 -27.65
CA THR A 267 -5.72 -5.96 -28.49
C THR A 267 -7.24 -5.85 -28.29
N ARG A 268 -7.83 -4.80 -28.85
CA ARG A 268 -9.29 -4.64 -28.89
C ARG A 268 -9.99 -5.82 -29.56
N ARG A 269 -9.39 -6.36 -30.63
CA ARG A 269 -9.93 -7.50 -31.38
C ARG A 269 -9.98 -8.76 -30.52
N ASP A 270 -8.96 -8.96 -29.69
CA ASP A 270 -8.81 -10.16 -28.87
C ASP A 270 -9.50 -10.04 -27.51
N PHE A 271 -10.09 -8.88 -27.20
CA PHE A 271 -10.72 -8.60 -25.91
C PHE A 271 -11.69 -9.69 -25.42
N PRO A 272 -12.67 -10.19 -26.25
CA PRO A 272 -13.57 -11.25 -25.78
C PRO A 272 -12.82 -12.55 -25.47
N LEU A 273 -11.81 -12.89 -26.28
CA LEU A 273 -10.98 -14.07 -26.05
C LEU A 273 -10.18 -13.96 -24.75
N ARG A 274 -9.55 -12.82 -24.52
CA ARG A 274 -8.79 -12.56 -23.27
C ARG A 274 -9.70 -12.64 -22.04
N LEU A 275 -10.89 -12.07 -22.12
CA LEU A 275 -11.85 -12.14 -21.01
C LEU A 275 -12.25 -13.60 -20.70
N LEU A 276 -12.53 -14.39 -21.75
CA LEU A 276 -12.81 -15.83 -21.60
C LEU A 276 -11.61 -16.59 -21.00
N GLU A 277 -10.40 -16.25 -21.38
CA GLU A 277 -9.19 -16.89 -20.81
C GLU A 277 -9.01 -16.55 -19.33
N ILE A 278 -9.25 -15.30 -18.92
CA ILE A 278 -9.24 -14.90 -17.51
C ILE A 278 -10.25 -15.76 -16.72
N MET A 279 -11.48 -15.86 -17.21
CA MET A 279 -12.54 -16.67 -16.58
C MET A 279 -12.18 -18.16 -16.52
N ARG A 280 -11.64 -18.72 -17.62
CA ARG A 280 -11.20 -20.12 -17.68
C ARG A 280 -10.04 -20.40 -16.73
N TYR A 281 -9.08 -19.46 -16.64
CA TYR A 281 -7.95 -19.57 -15.74
C TYR A 281 -8.42 -19.58 -14.29
N LEU A 282 -9.25 -18.62 -13.87
CA LEU A 282 -9.82 -18.59 -12.52
C LEU A 282 -10.59 -19.87 -12.21
N ARG A 283 -11.48 -20.29 -13.12
CA ARG A 283 -12.27 -21.54 -12.96
C ARG A 283 -11.36 -22.76 -12.79
N HIS A 284 -10.29 -22.85 -13.56
CA HIS A 284 -9.34 -23.96 -13.45
C HIS A 284 -8.64 -23.95 -12.10
N ARG A 285 -8.15 -22.77 -11.65
CA ARG A 285 -7.50 -22.60 -10.34
C ARG A 285 -8.43 -22.91 -9.16
N LEU A 286 -9.72 -22.56 -9.29
CA LEU A 286 -10.74 -22.92 -8.30
C LEU A 286 -10.95 -24.44 -8.21
N LYS A 287 -10.99 -25.13 -9.36
CA LYS A 287 -11.09 -26.61 -9.39
C LYS A 287 -9.89 -27.28 -8.73
N GLU A 288 -8.70 -26.76 -8.98
CA GLU A 288 -7.45 -27.23 -8.37
C GLU A 288 -7.31 -26.79 -6.90
N LYS A 289 -8.17 -25.87 -6.42
CA LYS A 289 -8.09 -25.21 -5.11
C LYS A 289 -6.70 -24.58 -4.88
N ARG A 290 -6.09 -24.09 -5.93
CA ARG A 290 -4.73 -23.53 -5.90
C ARG A 290 -4.58 -22.33 -6.84
N LEU A 291 -4.38 -21.16 -6.26
CA LEU A 291 -3.94 -19.94 -6.94
C LEU A 291 -2.71 -19.41 -6.20
N ASN A 292 -1.55 -19.55 -6.79
CA ASN A 292 -0.32 -19.05 -6.19
C ASN A 292 -0.28 -17.52 -6.26
N HIS A 293 0.13 -16.90 -5.15
CA HIS A 293 0.41 -15.46 -5.10
C HIS A 293 1.44 -15.08 -6.16
N PHE A 294 1.25 -13.92 -6.84
CA PHE A 294 2.06 -13.59 -8.01
C PHE A 294 3.54 -13.34 -7.68
N PHE A 295 3.87 -12.76 -6.52
CA PHE A 295 5.24 -12.37 -6.18
C PHE A 295 6.03 -13.42 -5.39
N LEU A 296 5.36 -14.28 -4.63
CA LEU A 296 6.01 -15.24 -3.75
C LEU A 296 6.47 -16.47 -4.52
N GLY A 297 7.80 -16.71 -4.55
CA GLY A 297 8.40 -17.86 -5.20
C GLY A 297 8.13 -17.97 -6.69
N ASN A 298 7.91 -16.85 -7.38
CA ASN A 298 7.60 -16.82 -8.81
C ASN A 298 8.76 -16.22 -9.62
N GLU A 299 9.40 -17.05 -10.43
CA GLU A 299 10.48 -16.65 -11.32
C GLU A 299 10.00 -15.77 -12.51
N GLY A 300 8.69 -15.73 -12.77
CA GLY A 300 8.10 -14.92 -13.85
C GLY A 300 7.87 -13.45 -13.49
N VAL A 301 8.30 -12.99 -12.32
CA VAL A 301 8.22 -11.57 -11.94
C VAL A 301 9.26 -10.77 -12.72
N PRO A 302 8.89 -9.64 -13.39
CA PRO A 302 9.84 -8.79 -14.09
C PRO A 302 11.02 -8.36 -13.21
N GLU A 303 12.24 -8.38 -13.76
CA GLU A 303 13.47 -8.06 -13.00
C GLU A 303 13.50 -6.64 -12.46
N GLU A 304 12.77 -5.71 -13.08
CA GLU A 304 12.64 -4.33 -12.63
C GLU A 304 11.90 -4.23 -11.28
N ILE A 305 11.13 -5.25 -10.89
CA ILE A 305 10.47 -5.32 -9.58
C ILE A 305 11.44 -5.95 -8.60
N VAL A 306 11.94 -5.15 -7.67
CA VAL A 306 12.92 -5.61 -6.69
C VAL A 306 12.19 -6.30 -5.54
N LEU A 307 12.42 -7.62 -5.41
CA LEU A 307 11.90 -8.43 -4.31
C LEU A 307 13.02 -8.78 -3.32
N PRO A 308 12.74 -8.84 -2.00
CA PRO A 308 13.65 -9.42 -1.02
C PRO A 308 13.97 -10.89 -1.35
N SER A 309 15.15 -11.38 -0.94
CA SER A 309 15.58 -12.77 -1.20
C SER A 309 14.62 -13.80 -0.59
N ASP A 310 14.15 -13.55 0.61
CA ASP A 310 13.22 -14.42 1.33
C ASP A 310 11.83 -14.52 0.65
N ILE A 311 11.42 -13.53 -0.15
CA ILE A 311 10.21 -13.57 -0.98
C ILE A 311 10.46 -14.33 -2.29
N ARG A 312 11.63 -14.14 -2.90
CA ARG A 312 11.99 -14.87 -4.14
C ARG A 312 12.11 -16.37 -3.92
N GLU A 313 12.70 -16.76 -2.78
CA GLU A 313 12.97 -18.15 -2.39
C GLU A 313 11.81 -18.79 -1.62
N ALA A 314 10.76 -18.04 -1.30
CA ALA A 314 9.61 -18.53 -0.58
C ALA A 314 8.86 -19.63 -1.34
N GLU A 315 8.25 -20.54 -0.63
CA GLU A 315 7.24 -21.41 -1.23
C GLU A 315 6.04 -20.57 -1.71
N PRO A 316 5.51 -20.86 -2.91
CA PRO A 316 4.36 -20.11 -3.44
C PRO A 316 3.15 -20.21 -2.50
N LEU A 317 2.71 -19.07 -1.97
CA LEU A 317 1.52 -18.98 -1.12
C LEU A 317 0.26 -19.23 -1.96
N ASN A 318 -0.54 -20.20 -1.55
CA ASN A 318 -1.84 -20.46 -2.17
C ASN A 318 -2.90 -19.50 -1.60
N LEU A 319 -3.43 -18.60 -2.42
CA LEU A 319 -4.45 -17.64 -2.02
C LEU A 319 -5.80 -18.30 -1.64
N PHE A 320 -6.05 -19.53 -2.06
CA PHE A 320 -7.27 -20.28 -1.71
C PHE A 320 -7.12 -21.17 -0.48
N GLN A 321 -5.99 -21.16 0.21
CA GLN A 321 -5.73 -22.05 1.34
C GLN A 321 -6.71 -21.83 2.51
N HIS A 322 -7.21 -20.61 2.67
CA HIS A 322 -8.10 -20.23 3.76
C HIS A 322 -9.58 -20.06 3.34
N HIS A 323 -9.88 -20.18 2.04
CA HIS A 323 -11.26 -20.14 1.55
C HIS A 323 -11.91 -21.52 1.64
N ALA A 324 -12.34 -21.92 2.85
CA ALA A 324 -13.17 -23.11 3.03
C ALA A 324 -14.51 -23.03 2.27
N GLU A 325 -14.92 -21.82 1.89
CA GLU A 325 -16.17 -21.46 1.23
C GLU A 325 -16.08 -21.41 -0.31
N ALA A 326 -14.91 -21.57 -0.91
CA ALA A 326 -14.70 -21.56 -2.36
C ALA A 326 -15.56 -22.61 -3.14
N ARG A 327 -16.22 -23.49 -2.44
CA ARG A 327 -17.15 -24.48 -3.02
C ARG A 327 -18.51 -23.87 -3.39
N HIS A 328 -19.04 -23.00 -2.55
CA HIS A 328 -20.34 -22.36 -2.79
C HIS A 328 -20.27 -21.34 -3.95
N GLU A 329 -19.21 -20.55 -3.97
CA GLU A 329 -18.96 -19.55 -5.01
C GLU A 329 -18.72 -20.15 -6.39
N PHE A 330 -18.13 -21.35 -6.45
CA PHE A 330 -17.92 -22.06 -7.71
C PHE A 330 -19.26 -22.50 -8.34
N GLU A 331 -20.22 -22.90 -7.53
CA GLU A 331 -21.56 -23.29 -7.99
C GLU A 331 -22.32 -22.07 -8.53
N GLU A 332 -22.22 -20.91 -7.86
CA GLU A 332 -22.83 -19.66 -8.34
C GLU A 332 -22.22 -19.10 -9.63
N LEU A 333 -20.91 -19.30 -9.88
CA LEU A 333 -20.26 -18.91 -11.14
C LEU A 333 -20.57 -19.88 -12.31
N GLN A 334 -21.06 -21.07 -12.03
CA GLN A 334 -21.52 -22.00 -13.07
C GLN A 334 -22.91 -21.64 -13.64
N ASP A 335 -23.73 -20.96 -12.83
CA ASP A 335 -25.11 -20.62 -13.17
C ASP A 335 -25.24 -19.22 -13.78
N ARG A 336 -24.14 -18.45 -13.88
CA ARG A 336 -24.07 -17.15 -14.57
C ARG A 336 -23.32 -17.26 -15.90
#